data_14e28eab4d7144c782126e35afda3de3
#
_entry.id   14e28eab4d7144c782126e35afda3de3
#
_cell.length_a   1.000
_cell.length_b   1.000
_cell.length_c   1.000
_cell.angle_alpha   90.00
_cell.angle_beta   90.00
_cell.angle_gamma   90.00
#
_symmetry.space_group_name_H-M   'P 1'
#
loop_
_entity.id
_entity.type
_entity.pdbx_description
1 polymer ?
#
loop_
_entity_poly.entity_id
_entity_poly.type
_entity_poly.pdbx_seq_one_letter_code
_entity_poly.pdbx_strand_id
1 'polypeptide(L)'
;MKYWIGLIASVVIGAQVQAQSDPYSAAVFYPSCLAAGNIVQGKHPAADSPEATNQLRQAAICFGAITAIMNVESYFKPEFAVCPPADTKVTLAQMVLAVTARLKNYPEQRQDNFYRLAVAALAEAWPCSK
;
A
#
# COMPACT_ATOMS: atom_id res chain seq x y z
N MET A 1 24.85 -64.14 19.19
CA MET A 1 23.92 -63.51 18.25
C MET A 1 23.76 -62.07 18.66
N LYS A 2 24.38 -61.12 17.94
CA LYS A 2 24.31 -59.67 18.22
C LYS A 2 23.30 -59.03 17.27
N TYR A 3 22.16 -58.60 17.79
CA TYR A 3 21.17 -57.87 17.03
C TYR A 3 21.58 -56.39 16.96
N TRP A 4 21.91 -55.93 15.78
CA TRP A 4 22.08 -54.53 15.48
C TRP A 4 20.69 -53.93 15.20
N ILE A 5 20.20 -53.10 16.09
CA ILE A 5 19.00 -52.29 15.88
C ILE A 5 19.45 -51.00 15.20
N GLY A 6 19.21 -50.92 13.88
CA GLY A 6 19.44 -49.71 13.11
C GLY A 6 18.39 -48.67 13.44
N LEU A 7 18.81 -47.58 14.05
CA LEU A 7 17.98 -46.36 14.26
C LEU A 7 17.86 -45.61 12.92
N ILE A 8 16.73 -45.73 12.30
CA ILE A 8 16.39 -44.89 11.12
C ILE A 8 15.90 -43.53 11.66
N ALA A 9 16.78 -42.53 11.62
CA ALA A 9 16.40 -41.14 11.90
C ALA A 9 15.63 -40.62 10.71
N SER A 10 14.31 -40.54 10.83
CA SER A 10 13.44 -39.87 9.84
C SER A 10 13.66 -38.38 9.95
N VAL A 11 14.41 -37.79 9.00
CA VAL A 11 14.52 -36.35 8.83
C VAL A 11 13.21 -35.86 8.20
N VAL A 12 12.32 -35.32 9.03
CA VAL A 12 11.15 -34.60 8.57
C VAL A 12 11.64 -33.25 8.07
N ILE A 13 11.86 -33.14 6.76
CA ILE A 13 12.07 -31.85 6.10
C ILE A 13 10.72 -31.15 6.10
N GLY A 14 10.48 -30.37 7.13
CA GLY A 14 9.34 -29.44 7.15
C GLY A 14 9.55 -28.41 6.03
N ALA A 15 8.85 -28.59 4.91
CA ALA A 15 8.71 -27.56 3.90
C ALA A 15 8.00 -26.38 4.57
N GLN A 16 8.76 -25.37 4.97
CA GLN A 16 8.20 -24.10 5.37
C GLN A 16 7.61 -23.47 4.10
N VAL A 17 6.30 -23.59 3.94
CA VAL A 17 5.55 -22.79 2.98
C VAL A 17 5.67 -21.35 3.49
N GLN A 18 6.67 -20.63 2.98
CA GLN A 18 6.71 -19.20 3.12
C GLN A 18 5.46 -18.68 2.39
N ALA A 19 4.49 -18.22 3.15
CA ALA A 19 3.38 -17.47 2.60
C ALA A 19 3.98 -16.26 1.88
N GLN A 20 4.08 -16.33 0.55
CA GLN A 20 4.48 -15.19 -0.27
C GLN A 20 3.44 -14.11 -0.03
N SER A 21 3.85 -13.02 0.62
CA SER A 21 3.00 -11.85 0.75
C SER A 21 2.66 -11.37 -0.66
N ASP A 22 1.38 -11.15 -0.91
CA ASP A 22 0.91 -10.61 -2.19
C ASP A 22 1.70 -9.31 -2.47
N PRO A 23 2.43 -9.21 -3.61
CA PRO A 23 3.20 -8.03 -3.95
C PRO A 23 2.32 -6.77 -4.12
N TYR A 24 1.03 -6.95 -4.30
CA TYR A 24 0.03 -5.89 -4.40
C TYR A 24 -0.72 -5.64 -3.09
N SER A 25 -0.31 -6.27 -1.99
CA SER A 25 -0.93 -6.01 -0.68
C SER A 25 -0.63 -4.58 -0.21
N ALA A 26 -1.57 -3.99 0.50
CA ALA A 26 -1.39 -2.65 1.04
C ALA A 26 -0.24 -2.57 2.07
N ALA A 27 0.15 -3.68 2.69
CA ALA A 27 1.31 -3.75 3.57
C ALA A 27 2.62 -3.40 2.84
N VAL A 28 2.76 -3.79 1.57
CA VAL A 28 3.93 -3.48 0.73
C VAL A 28 3.98 -1.99 0.39
N PHE A 29 2.84 -1.37 0.12
CA PHE A 29 2.75 0.05 -0.23
C PHE A 29 2.75 1.00 0.98
N TYR A 30 2.43 0.50 2.16
CA TYR A 30 2.26 1.33 3.36
C TYR A 30 3.48 2.18 3.71
N PRO A 31 4.73 1.65 3.75
CA PRO A 31 5.92 2.47 3.99
C PRO A 31 6.09 3.59 2.95
N SER A 32 5.80 3.29 1.70
CA SER A 32 5.88 4.24 0.58
C SER A 32 4.85 5.36 0.72
N CYS A 33 3.63 5.04 1.12
CA CYS A 33 2.58 6.03 1.33
C CYS A 33 2.80 6.83 2.61
N LEU A 34 3.40 6.26 3.66
CA LEU A 34 3.85 7.05 4.82
C LEU A 34 4.91 8.08 4.43
N ALA A 35 5.90 7.68 3.62
CA ALA A 35 6.94 8.58 3.12
C ALA A 35 6.33 9.73 2.29
N ALA A 36 5.39 9.41 1.39
CA ALA A 36 4.68 10.39 0.59
C ALA A 36 3.84 11.35 1.46
N GLY A 37 3.10 10.83 2.44
CA GLY A 37 2.33 11.63 3.38
C GLY A 37 3.19 12.57 4.22
N ASN A 38 4.36 12.12 4.64
CA ASN A 38 5.32 12.96 5.37
C ASN A 38 5.83 14.12 4.50
N ILE A 39 6.18 13.86 3.24
CA ILE A 39 6.62 14.90 2.29
C ILE A 39 5.50 15.92 2.10
N VAL A 40 4.28 15.49 1.84
CA VAL A 40 3.11 16.37 1.64
C VAL A 40 2.86 17.25 2.86
N GLN A 41 3.16 16.76 4.06
CA GLN A 41 3.00 17.51 5.33
C GLN A 41 4.24 18.35 5.69
N GLY A 42 5.25 18.42 4.83
CA GLY A 42 6.50 19.13 5.09
C GLY A 42 7.39 18.46 6.15
N LYS A 43 7.13 17.18 6.46
CA LYS A 43 7.91 16.37 7.39
C LYS A 43 8.96 15.56 6.62
N HIS A 44 10.05 16.20 6.27
CA HIS A 44 11.13 15.54 5.52
C HIS A 44 12.49 15.84 6.17
N PRO A 45 13.48 14.93 6.03
CA PRO A 45 14.85 15.16 6.45
C PRO A 45 15.49 16.32 5.69
N ALA A 46 16.67 16.76 6.14
CA ALA A 46 17.45 17.75 5.42
C ALA A 46 17.67 17.32 3.96
N ALA A 47 17.52 18.25 3.03
CA ALA A 47 17.45 17.98 1.60
C ALA A 47 18.67 17.18 1.04
N ASP A 48 19.86 17.40 1.62
CA ASP A 48 21.10 16.78 1.17
C ASP A 48 21.44 15.47 1.92
N SER A 49 20.50 14.94 2.71
CA SER A 49 20.73 13.71 3.48
C SER A 49 20.41 12.45 2.66
N PRO A 50 21.12 11.32 2.88
CA PRO A 50 20.77 10.04 2.29
C PRO A 50 19.33 9.59 2.62
N GLU A 51 18.84 9.97 3.81
CA GLU A 51 17.49 9.72 4.27
C GLU A 51 16.46 10.43 3.39
N ALA A 52 16.73 11.69 2.99
CA ALA A 52 15.85 12.44 2.10
C ALA A 52 15.74 11.76 0.75
N THR A 53 16.85 11.31 0.18
CA THR A 53 16.86 10.58 -1.10
C THR A 53 16.06 9.27 -1.01
N ASN A 54 16.21 8.52 0.07
CA ASN A 54 15.46 7.29 0.29
C ASN A 54 13.97 7.57 0.48
N GLN A 55 13.61 8.60 1.25
CA GLN A 55 12.23 9.00 1.45
C GLN A 55 11.57 9.43 0.14
N LEU A 56 12.26 10.20 -0.71
CA LEU A 56 11.76 10.60 -2.02
C LEU A 56 11.51 9.40 -2.93
N ARG A 57 12.42 8.43 -2.94
CA ARG A 57 12.26 7.20 -3.73
C ARG A 57 11.05 6.38 -3.25
N GLN A 58 10.89 6.23 -1.95
CA GLN A 58 9.73 5.56 -1.37
C GLN A 58 8.43 6.31 -1.72
N ALA A 59 8.41 7.61 -1.54
CA ALA A 59 7.26 8.43 -1.86
C ALA A 59 6.84 8.35 -3.32
N ALA A 60 7.80 8.30 -4.24
CA ALA A 60 7.55 8.19 -5.68
C ALA A 60 6.73 6.92 -6.04
N ILE A 61 6.91 5.82 -5.30
CA ILE A 61 6.13 4.59 -5.49
C ILE A 61 4.65 4.85 -5.17
N CYS A 62 4.36 5.49 -4.04
CA CYS A 62 2.98 5.81 -3.66
C CYS A 62 2.34 6.85 -4.59
N PHE A 63 3.08 7.92 -4.94
CA PHE A 63 2.60 8.91 -5.90
C PHE A 63 2.28 8.28 -7.25
N GLY A 64 3.15 7.42 -7.77
CA GLY A 64 2.95 6.73 -9.03
C GLY A 64 1.73 5.78 -8.99
N ALA A 65 1.58 5.01 -7.92
CA ALA A 65 0.45 4.10 -7.75
C ALA A 65 -0.89 4.84 -7.69
N ILE A 66 -0.98 5.94 -6.94
CA ILE A 66 -2.22 6.76 -6.85
C ILE A 66 -2.49 7.45 -8.17
N THR A 67 -1.48 7.98 -8.85
CA THR A 67 -1.64 8.58 -10.19
C THR A 67 -2.16 7.55 -11.20
N ALA A 68 -1.65 6.31 -11.15
CA ALA A 68 -2.13 5.23 -12.00
C ALA A 68 -3.62 4.92 -11.75
N ILE A 69 -4.04 4.86 -10.48
CA ILE A 69 -5.46 4.65 -10.11
C ILE A 69 -6.32 5.75 -10.75
N MET A 70 -5.94 7.01 -10.62
CA MET A 70 -6.72 8.14 -11.15
C MET A 70 -6.83 8.12 -12.66
N ASN A 71 -5.78 7.67 -13.36
CA ASN A 71 -5.81 7.55 -14.81
C ASN A 71 -6.70 6.41 -15.32
N VAL A 72 -6.91 5.37 -14.51
CA VAL A 72 -7.67 4.16 -14.88
C VAL A 72 -9.10 4.20 -14.36
N GLU A 73 -9.38 4.98 -13.31
CA GLU A 73 -10.68 5.07 -12.65
C GLU A 73 -11.82 5.40 -13.62
N SER A 74 -11.56 6.24 -14.64
CA SER A 74 -12.53 6.58 -15.68
C SER A 74 -13.04 5.37 -16.49
N TYR A 75 -12.32 4.26 -16.43
CA TYR A 75 -12.68 3.00 -17.10
C TYR A 75 -13.37 2.01 -16.16
N PHE A 76 -13.41 2.28 -14.86
CA PHE A 76 -14.08 1.40 -13.90
C PHE A 76 -15.56 1.77 -13.73
N LYS A 77 -16.29 0.78 -13.23
CA LYS A 77 -17.75 0.90 -13.05
C LYS A 77 -18.13 2.04 -12.09
N PRO A 78 -19.34 2.60 -12.25
CA PRO A 78 -19.83 3.73 -11.43
C PRO A 78 -19.74 3.52 -9.92
N GLU A 79 -19.83 2.29 -9.44
CA GLU A 79 -19.75 1.96 -8.02
C GLU A 79 -18.40 2.28 -7.36
N PHE A 80 -17.35 2.47 -8.16
CA PHE A 80 -16.01 2.83 -7.69
C PHE A 80 -15.63 4.27 -8.02
N ALA A 81 -16.56 5.01 -8.64
CA ALA A 81 -16.27 6.38 -9.07
C ALA A 81 -15.97 7.29 -7.87
N VAL A 82 -14.85 7.99 -7.94
CA VAL A 82 -14.49 9.07 -7.03
C VAL A 82 -15.03 10.36 -7.64
N CYS A 83 -15.90 11.06 -6.91
CA CYS A 83 -16.56 12.27 -7.38
C CYS A 83 -16.07 13.49 -6.63
N PRO A 84 -14.90 14.06 -6.99
CA PRO A 84 -14.44 15.30 -6.41
C PRO A 84 -15.44 16.43 -6.73
N PRO A 85 -15.60 17.43 -5.83
CA PRO A 85 -16.45 18.58 -6.10
C PRO A 85 -16.04 19.26 -7.40
N ALA A 86 -17.02 19.64 -8.23
CA ALA A 86 -16.77 20.23 -9.54
C ALA A 86 -16.03 21.58 -9.49
N ASP A 87 -16.18 22.29 -8.38
CA ASP A 87 -15.58 23.61 -8.10
C ASP A 87 -14.21 23.52 -7.40
N THR A 88 -13.81 22.33 -6.97
CA THR A 88 -12.57 22.11 -6.20
C THR A 88 -11.67 21.10 -6.91
N LYS A 89 -10.50 21.56 -7.34
CA LYS A 89 -9.51 20.69 -7.93
C LYS A 89 -8.82 19.86 -6.85
N VAL A 90 -9.16 18.58 -6.77
CA VAL A 90 -8.45 17.65 -5.86
C VAL A 90 -7.02 17.44 -6.34
N THR A 91 -6.08 17.65 -5.45
CA THR A 91 -4.65 17.50 -5.73
C THR A 91 -4.17 16.07 -5.41
N LEU A 92 -3.09 15.64 -6.07
CA LEU A 92 -2.43 14.38 -5.74
C LEU A 92 -2.03 14.31 -4.25
N ALA A 93 -1.61 15.43 -3.67
CA ALA A 93 -1.29 15.54 -2.26
C ALA A 93 -2.48 15.16 -1.35
N GLN A 94 -3.66 15.67 -1.64
CA GLN A 94 -4.89 15.34 -0.89
C GLN A 94 -5.24 13.86 -1.03
N MET A 95 -5.08 13.29 -2.23
CA MET A 95 -5.33 11.85 -2.46
C MET A 95 -4.35 10.98 -1.67
N VAL A 96 -3.07 11.33 -1.65
CA VAL A 96 -2.05 10.64 -0.85
C VAL A 96 -2.41 10.67 0.63
N LEU A 97 -2.84 11.82 1.15
CA LEU A 97 -3.24 11.94 2.56
C LEU A 97 -4.46 11.07 2.88
N ALA A 98 -5.47 11.02 2.01
CA ALA A 98 -6.65 10.19 2.21
C ALA A 98 -6.29 8.70 2.25
N VAL A 99 -5.50 8.23 1.29
CA VAL A 99 -5.05 6.84 1.22
C VAL A 99 -4.16 6.48 2.41
N THR A 100 -3.20 7.35 2.75
CA THR A 100 -2.29 7.13 3.89
C THR A 100 -3.05 7.06 5.21
N ALA A 101 -4.04 7.94 5.40
CA ALA A 101 -4.89 7.94 6.59
C ALA A 101 -5.65 6.60 6.73
N ARG A 102 -6.23 6.09 5.65
CA ARG A 102 -6.91 4.79 5.66
C ARG A 102 -5.95 3.65 6.02
N LEU A 103 -4.80 3.58 5.35
CA LEU A 103 -3.80 2.54 5.64
C LEU A 103 -3.29 2.60 7.09
N LYS A 104 -3.20 3.79 7.68
CA LYS A 104 -2.80 3.99 9.06
C LYS A 104 -3.88 3.58 10.04
N ASN A 105 -5.14 3.96 9.77
CA ASN A 105 -6.25 3.77 10.68
C ASN A 105 -6.83 2.34 10.68
N TYR A 106 -6.60 1.59 9.59
CA TYR A 106 -7.10 0.22 9.43
C TYR A 106 -5.95 -0.77 9.17
N PRO A 107 -5.10 -1.01 10.18
CA PRO A 107 -3.92 -1.88 10.01
C PRO A 107 -4.29 -3.32 9.63
N GLU A 108 -5.46 -3.80 10.02
CA GLU A 108 -5.98 -5.13 9.69
C GLU A 108 -6.27 -5.29 8.19
N GLN A 109 -6.56 -4.19 7.49
CA GLN A 109 -6.83 -4.21 6.04
C GLN A 109 -5.55 -4.19 5.19
N ARG A 110 -4.37 -4.05 5.78
CA ARG A 110 -3.10 -3.97 5.03
C ARG A 110 -2.75 -5.26 4.28
N GLN A 111 -3.37 -6.37 4.61
CA GLN A 111 -3.23 -7.63 3.86
C GLN A 111 -4.06 -7.63 2.57
N ASP A 112 -5.03 -6.72 2.45
CA ASP A 112 -5.86 -6.60 1.27
C ASP A 112 -5.09 -5.94 0.11
N ASN A 113 -5.63 -6.06 -1.10
CA ASN A 113 -5.06 -5.44 -2.29
C ASN A 113 -5.03 -3.92 -2.15
N PHE A 114 -3.84 -3.32 -2.37
CA PHE A 114 -3.61 -1.88 -2.22
C PHE A 114 -4.54 -1.04 -3.09
N TYR A 115 -4.73 -1.42 -4.35
CA TYR A 115 -5.53 -0.64 -5.29
C TYR A 115 -7.00 -0.58 -4.87
N ARG A 116 -7.56 -1.68 -4.36
CA ARG A 116 -8.90 -1.70 -3.79
C ARG A 116 -9.04 -0.77 -2.59
N LEU A 117 -8.09 -0.81 -1.67
CA LEU A 117 -8.10 0.05 -0.49
C LEU A 117 -7.92 1.52 -0.84
N ALA A 118 -7.06 1.82 -1.80
CA ALA A 118 -6.84 3.18 -2.27
C ALA A 118 -8.12 3.76 -2.92
N VAL A 119 -8.75 3.02 -3.82
CA VAL A 119 -10.04 3.43 -4.43
C VAL A 119 -11.11 3.63 -3.36
N ALA A 120 -11.23 2.71 -2.39
CA ALA A 120 -12.18 2.84 -1.28
C ALA A 120 -11.91 4.09 -0.43
N ALA A 121 -10.63 4.39 -0.15
CA ALA A 121 -10.24 5.60 0.60
C ALA A 121 -10.61 6.89 -0.16
N LEU A 122 -10.39 6.90 -1.47
CA LEU A 122 -10.72 8.05 -2.32
C LEU A 122 -12.24 8.22 -2.46
N ALA A 123 -12.99 7.13 -2.62
CA ALA A 123 -14.45 7.17 -2.68
C ALA A 123 -15.10 7.61 -1.35
N GLU A 124 -14.48 7.26 -0.22
CA GLU A 124 -14.89 7.72 1.10
C GLU A 124 -14.62 9.22 1.29
N ALA A 125 -13.47 9.70 0.81
CA ALA A 125 -13.11 11.12 0.88
C ALA A 125 -13.94 12.01 -0.06
N TRP A 126 -14.30 11.48 -1.23
CA TRP A 126 -15.07 12.19 -2.26
C TRP A 126 -16.20 11.30 -2.81
N PRO A 127 -17.24 11.04 -2.01
CA PRO A 127 -18.34 10.18 -2.44
C PRO A 127 -19.16 10.85 -3.55
N CYS A 128 -19.59 10.02 -4.52
CA CYS A 128 -20.57 10.48 -5.51
C CYS A 128 -21.92 10.69 -4.83
N SER A 129 -22.58 11.83 -5.13
CA SER A 129 -23.97 12.06 -4.73
C SER A 129 -24.87 11.05 -5.43
N LYS A 130 -25.76 10.44 -4.66
CA LYS A 130 -26.82 9.55 -5.18
C LYS A 130 -27.86 10.34 -5.92
#